data_d8d970dbf68d211781a665e3670f0d3e
#
_entry.id   d8d970dbf68d211781a665e3670f0d3e
#
_cell.length_a   1.000
_cell.length_b   1.000
_cell.length_c   1.000
_cell.angle_alpha   90.00
_cell.angle_beta   90.00
_cell.angle_gamma   90.00
#
_symmetry.space_group_name_H-M   'P 1'
#
loop_
_entity.id
_entity.type
_entity.pdbx_description
1 polymer ?
#
loop_
_entity_poly.entity_id
_entity_poly.type
_entity_poly.pdbx_seq_one_letter_code
_entity_poly.pdbx_strand_id
1 'polypeptide(L)'
;PGHTVQLTIDSNFQRAVDKALADNIDMINRVYNTGTMKAAAGVVVVLDVKDGSVLAASNYPSYDQNLYAANYSEYSSDPSLPLFNRALQGLYTPGSTFKPAVAVAALDSGLINQYSTVYCNGVYNYFKDYHPRCTRHGHSGNIDVVTAIKWSCNIFFYDVGRRLTSDVYDAYAYKLGLGQRTGCLLYTSP
;
A
#
# COMPACT_ATOMS: atom_id res chain seq x y z
N PRO A 1 -27.83 24.04 -14.53
CA PRO A 1 -26.39 24.02 -14.60
C PRO A 1 -25.86 23.65 -13.20
N GLY A 2 -24.98 22.66 -13.12
CA GLY A 2 -24.32 22.30 -11.87
C GLY A 2 -23.23 23.30 -11.48
N HIS A 3 -22.66 23.12 -10.28
CA HIS A 3 -21.51 23.90 -9.83
C HIS A 3 -20.22 23.40 -10.53
N THR A 4 -19.29 24.32 -10.79
CA THR A 4 -17.96 23.97 -11.28
C THR A 4 -17.15 23.34 -10.16
N VAL A 5 -16.52 22.19 -10.43
CA VAL A 5 -15.57 21.54 -9.52
C VAL A 5 -14.19 21.60 -10.18
N GLN A 6 -13.22 22.20 -9.48
CA GLN A 6 -11.83 22.22 -9.89
C GLN A 6 -11.04 21.19 -9.09
N LEU A 7 -10.36 20.28 -9.80
CA LEU A 7 -9.50 19.26 -9.20
C LEU A 7 -8.05 19.75 -9.12
N THR A 8 -7.27 19.15 -8.23
CA THR A 8 -5.82 19.38 -8.12
C THR A 8 -5.02 18.54 -9.13
N ILE A 9 -5.69 17.64 -9.84
CA ILE A 9 -5.08 16.73 -10.82
C ILE A 9 -4.50 17.51 -12.00
N ASP A 10 -3.21 17.29 -12.29
CA ASP A 10 -2.57 17.74 -13.53
C ASP A 10 -2.86 16.72 -14.65
N SER A 11 -3.57 17.15 -15.69
CA SER A 11 -4.03 16.24 -16.74
C SER A 11 -2.91 15.64 -17.59
N ASN A 12 -1.76 16.33 -17.74
CA ASN A 12 -0.60 15.78 -18.46
C ASN A 12 0.12 14.75 -17.60
N PHE A 13 0.28 15.07 -16.31
CA PHE A 13 0.87 14.14 -15.34
C PHE A 13 -0.01 12.91 -15.16
N GLN A 14 -1.34 13.07 -15.04
CA GLN A 14 -2.28 11.96 -14.97
C GLN A 14 -2.10 10.99 -16.15
N ARG A 15 -2.06 11.49 -17.40
CA ARG A 15 -1.84 10.64 -18.57
C ARG A 15 -0.50 9.90 -18.54
N ALA A 16 0.56 10.56 -18.04
CA ALA A 16 1.87 9.91 -17.91
C ALA A 16 1.82 8.77 -16.87
N VAL A 17 1.12 8.98 -15.75
CA VAL A 17 0.94 7.97 -14.69
C VAL A 17 0.07 6.81 -15.19
N ASP A 18 -1.02 7.09 -15.91
CA ASP A 18 -1.89 6.07 -16.50
C ASP A 18 -1.10 5.15 -17.45
N LYS A 19 -0.30 5.78 -18.32
CA LYS A 19 0.56 5.03 -19.25
C LYS A 19 1.62 4.21 -18.49
N ALA A 20 2.28 4.78 -17.50
CA ALA A 20 3.31 4.08 -16.73
C ALA A 20 2.73 2.87 -15.98
N LEU A 21 1.52 3.00 -15.42
CA LEU A 21 0.83 1.90 -14.76
C LEU A 21 0.51 0.76 -15.74
N ALA A 22 -0.07 1.09 -16.88
CA ALA A 22 -0.41 0.11 -17.92
C ALA A 22 0.84 -0.61 -18.44
N ASP A 23 1.87 0.15 -18.82
CA ASP A 23 3.14 -0.39 -19.32
C ASP A 23 3.81 -1.31 -18.29
N ASN A 24 3.72 -0.98 -16.99
CA ASN A 24 4.30 -1.78 -15.93
C ASN A 24 3.55 -3.10 -15.73
N ILE A 25 2.22 -3.09 -15.77
CA ILE A 25 1.40 -4.30 -15.71
C ILE A 25 1.70 -5.22 -16.89
N ASP A 26 1.79 -4.66 -18.09
CA ASP A 26 2.16 -5.41 -19.29
C ASP A 26 3.58 -5.99 -19.19
N MET A 27 4.53 -5.23 -18.66
CA MET A 27 5.90 -5.70 -18.43
C MET A 27 5.92 -6.86 -17.43
N ILE A 28 5.22 -6.73 -16.29
CA ILE A 28 5.13 -7.79 -15.28
C ILE A 28 4.56 -9.07 -15.91
N ASN A 29 3.50 -8.95 -16.69
CA ASN A 29 2.86 -10.09 -17.34
C ASN A 29 3.75 -10.75 -18.39
N ARG A 30 4.65 -9.99 -19.05
CA ARG A 30 5.62 -10.52 -19.99
C ARG A 30 6.80 -11.21 -19.32
N VAL A 31 7.35 -10.61 -18.26
CA VAL A 31 8.57 -11.07 -17.59
C VAL A 31 8.27 -12.24 -16.64
N TYR A 32 7.15 -12.18 -15.93
CA TYR A 32 6.79 -13.16 -14.89
C TYR A 32 5.66 -14.09 -15.33
N ASN A 33 5.56 -14.38 -16.65
CA ASN A 33 4.54 -15.27 -17.20
C ASN A 33 4.79 -16.74 -16.77
N THR A 34 4.55 -17.02 -15.50
CA THR A 34 4.66 -18.39 -14.94
C THR A 34 3.39 -19.22 -15.12
N GLY A 35 2.44 -18.74 -15.91
CA GLY A 35 1.18 -19.42 -16.21
C GLY A 35 0.10 -19.33 -15.13
N THR A 36 0.44 -18.93 -13.91
CA THR A 36 -0.48 -18.98 -12.74
C THR A 36 -0.80 -17.64 -12.09
N MET A 37 0.03 -16.61 -12.26
CA MET A 37 -0.23 -15.28 -11.71
C MET A 37 -0.01 -14.20 -12.77
N LYS A 38 -1.11 -13.58 -13.20
CA LYS A 38 -1.08 -12.38 -14.03
C LYS A 38 -1.42 -11.16 -13.18
N ALA A 39 -0.68 -10.08 -13.35
CA ALA A 39 -1.09 -8.79 -12.83
C ALA A 39 -2.31 -8.32 -13.65
N ALA A 40 -3.49 -8.40 -13.07
CA ALA A 40 -4.75 -8.08 -13.77
C ALA A 40 -5.20 -6.65 -13.51
N ALA A 41 -4.72 -6.03 -12.44
CA ALA A 41 -5.17 -4.71 -12.02
C ALA A 41 -4.08 -3.98 -11.23
N GLY A 42 -4.20 -2.66 -11.15
CA GLY A 42 -3.31 -1.82 -10.37
C GLY A 42 -3.89 -0.45 -10.10
N VAL A 43 -3.26 0.26 -9.17
CA VAL A 43 -3.63 1.62 -8.79
C VAL A 43 -2.39 2.42 -8.44
N VAL A 44 -2.36 3.69 -8.81
CA VAL A 44 -1.34 4.65 -8.41
C VAL A 44 -2.04 5.93 -7.94
N VAL A 45 -1.66 6.41 -6.76
CA VAL A 45 -2.07 7.72 -6.24
C VAL A 45 -0.81 8.54 -5.97
N VAL A 46 -0.73 9.74 -6.52
CA VAL A 46 0.39 10.66 -6.33
C VAL A 46 -0.10 11.89 -5.60
N LEU A 47 0.54 12.17 -4.47
CA LEU A 47 0.21 13.30 -3.61
C LEU A 47 1.37 14.31 -3.61
N ASP A 48 1.05 15.61 -3.58
CA ASP A 48 2.04 16.63 -3.24
C ASP A 48 2.34 16.54 -1.74
N VAL A 49 3.63 16.38 -1.41
CA VAL A 49 4.08 16.26 -0.01
C VAL A 49 3.97 17.55 0.78
N LYS A 50 3.75 18.70 0.12
CA LYS A 50 3.65 20.00 0.77
C LYS A 50 2.28 20.24 1.39
N ASP A 51 1.22 19.82 0.70
CA ASP A 51 -0.15 20.14 1.09
C ASP A 51 -1.10 18.94 1.03
N GLY A 52 -0.62 17.78 0.55
CA GLY A 52 -1.41 16.55 0.42
C GLY A 52 -2.36 16.54 -0.78
N SER A 53 -2.27 17.52 -1.69
CA SER A 53 -3.14 17.55 -2.87
C SER A 53 -2.86 16.35 -3.79
N VAL A 54 -3.94 15.81 -4.38
CA VAL A 54 -3.84 14.70 -5.33
C VAL A 54 -3.42 15.24 -6.70
N LEU A 55 -2.22 14.87 -7.15
CA LEU A 55 -1.68 15.24 -8.46
C LEU A 55 -2.07 14.26 -9.56
N ALA A 56 -2.22 12.98 -9.23
CA ALA A 56 -2.71 11.94 -10.11
C ALA A 56 -3.36 10.81 -9.31
N ALA A 57 -4.39 10.19 -9.88
CA ALA A 57 -5.03 8.99 -9.36
C ALA A 57 -5.37 8.05 -10.52
N SER A 58 -4.47 7.10 -10.78
CA SER A 58 -4.56 6.17 -11.90
C SER A 58 -5.18 4.84 -11.46
N ASN A 59 -6.02 4.28 -12.31
CA ASN A 59 -6.70 3.02 -12.10
C ASN A 59 -6.53 2.12 -13.33
N TYR A 60 -6.13 0.85 -13.15
CA TYR A 60 -6.03 -0.10 -14.24
C TYR A 60 -6.75 -1.43 -13.87
N PRO A 61 -7.55 -2.02 -14.76
CA PRO A 61 -8.01 -1.41 -16.00
C PRO A 61 -8.88 -0.18 -15.75
N SER A 62 -9.03 0.66 -16.76
CA SER A 62 -9.85 1.84 -16.76
C SER A 62 -10.78 1.83 -17.98
N TYR A 63 -11.54 2.87 -18.16
CA TYR A 63 -12.50 3.01 -19.25
C TYR A 63 -12.41 4.41 -19.88
N ASP A 64 -12.86 4.54 -21.14
CA ASP A 64 -12.99 5.85 -21.77
C ASP A 64 -14.23 6.58 -21.22
N GLN A 65 -13.98 7.68 -20.51
CA GLN A 65 -15.04 8.49 -19.89
C GLN A 65 -15.99 9.10 -20.93
N ASN A 66 -15.52 9.37 -22.16
CA ASN A 66 -16.37 9.89 -23.22
C ASN A 66 -17.35 8.84 -23.74
N LEU A 67 -17.03 7.57 -23.59
CA LEU A 67 -17.86 6.44 -24.00
C LEU A 67 -18.65 5.82 -22.83
N TYR A 68 -18.56 6.40 -21.64
CA TYR A 68 -19.19 5.85 -20.44
C TYR A 68 -20.67 5.54 -20.62
N ALA A 69 -21.45 6.51 -21.10
CA ALA A 69 -22.89 6.33 -21.27
C ALA A 69 -23.25 5.32 -22.37
N ALA A 70 -22.46 5.28 -23.46
CA ALA A 70 -22.68 4.36 -24.58
C ALA A 70 -22.31 2.93 -24.22
N ASN A 71 -21.24 2.72 -23.45
CA ASN A 71 -20.66 1.42 -23.15
C ASN A 71 -20.89 0.96 -21.70
N TYR A 72 -21.81 1.58 -20.97
CA TYR A 72 -22.03 1.28 -19.56
C TYR A 72 -22.34 -0.21 -19.30
N SER A 73 -23.16 -0.83 -20.14
CA SER A 73 -23.51 -2.26 -20.00
C SER A 73 -22.28 -3.16 -20.14
N GLU A 74 -21.38 -2.84 -21.08
CA GLU A 74 -20.12 -3.55 -21.27
C GLU A 74 -19.19 -3.38 -20.06
N TYR A 75 -18.92 -2.12 -19.67
CA TYR A 75 -18.04 -1.81 -18.54
C TYR A 75 -18.56 -2.38 -17.21
N SER A 76 -19.87 -2.39 -17.00
CA SER A 76 -20.47 -2.89 -15.75
C SER A 76 -20.47 -4.41 -15.63
N SER A 77 -20.46 -5.12 -16.76
CA SER A 77 -20.41 -6.58 -16.81
C SER A 77 -19.00 -7.16 -16.98
N ASP A 78 -18.00 -6.30 -17.21
CA ASP A 78 -16.62 -6.72 -17.41
C ASP A 78 -16.03 -7.27 -16.09
N PRO A 79 -15.58 -8.54 -16.05
CA PRO A 79 -15.01 -9.15 -14.86
C PRO A 79 -13.70 -8.50 -14.41
N SER A 80 -13.05 -7.69 -15.25
CA SER A 80 -11.87 -6.91 -14.87
C SER A 80 -12.20 -5.66 -14.02
N LEU A 81 -13.49 -5.34 -13.88
CA LEU A 81 -14.01 -4.25 -13.07
C LEU A 81 -13.41 -2.88 -13.40
N PRO A 82 -13.50 -2.39 -14.66
CA PRO A 82 -12.92 -1.11 -15.05
C PRO A 82 -13.57 0.09 -14.34
N LEU A 83 -14.86 -0.03 -13.94
CA LEU A 83 -15.58 1.01 -13.19
C LEU A 83 -15.23 1.05 -11.70
N PHE A 84 -14.57 0.02 -11.16
CA PHE A 84 -14.19 -0.02 -9.75
C PHE A 84 -13.02 0.93 -9.49
N ASN A 85 -13.26 2.00 -8.75
CA ASN A 85 -12.21 2.97 -8.39
C ASN A 85 -11.31 2.41 -7.29
N ARG A 86 -10.21 1.78 -7.70
CA ARG A 86 -9.27 1.12 -6.79
C ARG A 86 -8.56 2.09 -5.85
N ALA A 87 -8.44 3.35 -6.23
CA ALA A 87 -7.82 4.37 -5.38
C ALA A 87 -8.69 4.74 -4.17
N LEU A 88 -10.02 4.70 -4.34
CA LEU A 88 -10.99 5.12 -3.32
C LEU A 88 -11.68 3.95 -2.63
N GLN A 89 -11.87 2.84 -3.34
CA GLN A 89 -12.68 1.70 -2.88
C GLN A 89 -11.85 0.44 -2.63
N GLY A 90 -10.60 0.40 -3.13
CA GLY A 90 -9.74 -0.77 -3.01
C GLY A 90 -9.21 -0.96 -1.59
N LEU A 91 -9.32 -2.19 -1.07
CA LEU A 91 -8.73 -2.59 0.21
C LEU A 91 -7.53 -3.50 -0.08
N TYR A 92 -6.35 -3.06 0.31
CA TYR A 92 -5.10 -3.77 0.04
C TYR A 92 -4.33 -4.00 1.33
N THR A 93 -3.77 -5.19 1.47
CA THR A 93 -2.86 -5.50 2.58
C THR A 93 -1.57 -4.70 2.42
N PRO A 94 -1.22 -3.81 3.38
CA PRO A 94 -0.10 -2.89 3.24
C PRO A 94 1.25 -3.59 3.20
N GLY A 95 1.38 -4.79 3.77
CA GLY A 95 2.65 -5.51 3.85
C GLY A 95 3.73 -4.69 4.56
N SER A 96 4.93 -4.68 3.99
CA SER A 96 6.09 -4.00 4.60
C SER A 96 5.98 -2.47 4.66
N THR A 97 5.05 -1.86 3.95
CA THR A 97 4.82 -0.41 4.05
C THR A 97 4.22 0.01 5.39
N PHE A 98 3.68 -0.95 6.16
CA PHE A 98 3.19 -0.72 7.52
C PHE A 98 4.29 -0.72 8.59
N LYS A 99 5.49 -1.25 8.29
CA LYS A 99 6.60 -1.34 9.24
C LYS A 99 7.02 -0.01 9.88
N PRO A 100 7.07 1.13 9.17
CA PRO A 100 7.31 2.43 9.79
C PRO A 100 6.31 2.79 10.89
N ALA A 101 5.02 2.50 10.70
CA ALA A 101 4.00 2.74 11.74
C ALA A 101 4.26 1.89 12.99
N VAL A 102 4.61 0.61 12.81
CA VAL A 102 4.98 -0.28 13.92
C VAL A 102 6.25 0.19 14.63
N ALA A 103 7.25 0.68 13.88
CA ALA A 103 8.48 1.22 14.46
C ALA A 103 8.22 2.47 15.31
N VAL A 104 7.40 3.41 14.82
CA VAL A 104 6.99 4.61 15.57
C VAL A 104 6.25 4.19 16.84
N ALA A 105 5.29 3.30 16.76
CA ALA A 105 4.55 2.80 17.92
C ALA A 105 5.48 2.17 18.97
N ALA A 106 6.44 1.37 18.55
CA ALA A 106 7.36 0.68 19.43
C ALA A 106 8.38 1.61 20.10
N LEU A 107 8.85 2.64 19.38
CA LEU A 107 9.79 3.63 19.90
C LEU A 107 9.08 4.59 20.88
N ASP A 108 7.94 5.14 20.50
CA ASP A 108 7.24 6.13 21.30
C ASP A 108 6.58 5.54 22.54
N SER A 109 6.13 4.27 22.49
CA SER A 109 5.65 3.54 23.66
C SER A 109 6.77 3.10 24.63
N GLY A 110 8.04 3.29 24.27
CA GLY A 110 9.18 2.87 25.05
C GLY A 110 9.43 1.34 25.05
N LEU A 111 8.73 0.58 24.21
CA LEU A 111 8.95 -0.88 24.06
C LEU A 111 10.36 -1.17 23.56
N ILE A 112 10.86 -0.36 22.67
CA ILE A 112 12.23 -0.36 22.17
C ILE A 112 12.82 1.05 22.18
N ASN A 113 14.13 1.13 22.06
CA ASN A 113 14.87 2.36 21.75
C ASN A 113 15.73 2.15 20.51
N GLN A 114 16.44 3.19 20.06
CA GLN A 114 17.26 3.14 18.85
C GLN A 114 18.39 2.08 18.89
N TYR A 115 18.79 1.61 20.08
CA TYR A 115 19.84 0.61 20.28
C TYR A 115 19.28 -0.80 20.54
N SER A 116 17.96 -0.94 20.67
CA SER A 116 17.33 -2.23 20.87
C SER A 116 17.51 -3.10 19.64
N THR A 117 17.94 -4.35 19.83
CA THR A 117 18.18 -5.26 18.72
C THR A 117 17.37 -6.54 18.84
N VAL A 118 17.06 -7.14 17.69
CA VAL A 118 16.49 -8.48 17.55
C VAL A 118 17.43 -9.30 16.67
N TYR A 119 17.71 -10.53 17.07
CA TYR A 119 18.59 -11.42 16.31
C TYR A 119 17.85 -12.02 15.12
N CYS A 120 18.34 -11.75 13.90
CA CYS A 120 17.80 -12.29 12.67
C CYS A 120 18.73 -13.37 12.10
N ASN A 121 18.24 -14.60 12.06
CA ASN A 121 18.88 -15.74 11.37
C ASN A 121 18.08 -16.21 10.14
N GLY A 122 17.08 -15.42 9.72
CA GLY A 122 16.22 -15.72 8.59
C GLY A 122 14.93 -16.48 8.92
N VAL A 123 14.77 -16.98 10.13
CA VAL A 123 13.56 -17.71 10.58
C VAL A 123 13.14 -17.22 11.97
N TYR A 124 11.84 -16.96 12.16
CA TYR A 124 11.29 -16.59 13.46
C TYR A 124 10.75 -17.82 14.18
N ASN A 125 11.46 -18.26 15.20
CA ASN A 125 11.21 -19.54 15.90
C ASN A 125 10.43 -19.40 17.21
N TYR A 126 9.69 -18.31 17.39
CA TYR A 126 8.91 -18.09 18.60
C TYR A 126 7.72 -19.06 18.74
N PHE A 127 7.04 -19.32 17.63
CA PHE A 127 5.86 -20.20 17.62
C PHE A 127 6.29 -21.68 17.46
N LYS A 128 5.53 -22.59 18.07
CA LYS A 128 5.83 -24.02 18.03
C LYS A 128 5.63 -24.62 16.64
N ASP A 129 4.53 -24.27 15.98
CA ASP A 129 4.08 -24.93 14.75
C ASP A 129 4.10 -24.00 13.51
N TYR A 130 4.62 -22.79 13.67
CA TYR A 130 4.68 -21.81 12.59
C TYR A 130 5.98 -20.99 12.65
N HIS A 131 6.79 -21.13 11.61
CA HIS A 131 8.11 -20.49 11.53
C HIS A 131 8.19 -19.52 10.34
N PRO A 132 7.65 -18.30 10.47
CA PRO A 132 7.69 -17.31 9.40
C PRO A 132 9.11 -16.87 9.08
N ARG A 133 9.37 -16.59 7.79
CA ARG A 133 10.71 -16.32 7.28
C ARG A 133 10.95 -14.86 7.00
N CYS A 134 12.20 -14.45 7.18
CA CYS A 134 12.68 -13.19 6.65
C CYS A 134 13.06 -13.36 5.17
N THR A 135 12.73 -12.35 4.38
CA THR A 135 13.25 -12.25 3.02
C THR A 135 14.78 -12.04 3.13
N ARG A 136 15.57 -12.90 2.50
CA ARG A 136 17.04 -12.77 2.56
C ARG A 136 17.50 -11.59 1.71
N HIS A 137 17.79 -10.47 2.35
CA HIS A 137 18.31 -9.26 1.72
C HIS A 137 19.70 -8.88 2.25
N GLY A 138 20.58 -9.86 2.49
CA GLY A 138 21.97 -9.59 2.86
C GLY A 138 22.18 -9.09 4.30
N HIS A 139 21.20 -9.27 5.19
CA HIS A 139 21.35 -8.97 6.62
C HIS A 139 21.21 -10.22 7.49
N SER A 140 21.95 -10.25 8.59
CA SER A 140 21.86 -11.28 9.64
C SER A 140 22.49 -10.76 10.93
N GLY A 141 22.24 -11.44 12.05
CA GLY A 141 22.76 -11.05 13.36
C GLY A 141 21.83 -10.09 14.10
N ASN A 142 22.40 -9.27 14.97
CA ASN A 142 21.64 -8.31 15.77
C ASN A 142 21.21 -7.12 14.90
N ILE A 143 19.91 -6.98 14.73
CA ILE A 143 19.27 -5.98 13.86
C ILE A 143 18.59 -4.93 14.74
N ASP A 144 19.00 -3.68 14.62
CA ASP A 144 18.31 -2.51 15.22
C ASP A 144 17.16 -2.02 14.34
N VAL A 145 16.39 -1.04 14.82
CA VAL A 145 15.22 -0.51 14.11
C VAL A 145 15.58 0.15 12.77
N VAL A 146 16.74 0.83 12.71
CA VAL A 146 17.20 1.49 11.47
C VAL A 146 17.54 0.46 10.40
N THR A 147 18.32 -0.53 10.79
CA THR A 147 18.69 -1.66 9.93
C THR A 147 17.45 -2.47 9.53
N ALA A 148 16.49 -2.65 10.45
CA ALA A 148 15.25 -3.35 10.18
C ALA A 148 14.38 -2.65 9.14
N ILE A 149 14.28 -1.32 9.19
CA ILE A 149 13.59 -0.53 8.15
C ILE A 149 14.36 -0.60 6.83
N LYS A 150 15.68 -0.36 6.85
CA LYS A 150 16.55 -0.35 5.66
C LYS A 150 16.44 -1.66 4.86
N TRP A 151 16.44 -2.79 5.54
CA TRP A 151 16.44 -4.12 4.92
C TRP A 151 15.07 -4.80 4.96
N SER A 152 14.04 -4.09 5.45
CA SER A 152 12.69 -4.66 5.61
C SER A 152 12.69 -5.98 6.39
N CYS A 153 13.46 -6.06 7.49
CA CYS A 153 13.64 -7.28 8.27
C CYS A 153 12.33 -7.76 8.89
N ASN A 154 11.80 -8.89 8.42
CA ASN A 154 10.56 -9.43 8.95
C ASN A 154 10.73 -9.92 10.40
N ILE A 155 11.88 -10.53 10.76
CA ILE A 155 12.11 -11.08 12.10
C ILE A 155 12.03 -9.99 13.16
N PHE A 156 12.65 -8.84 12.91
CA PHE A 156 12.56 -7.69 13.80
C PHE A 156 11.11 -7.28 14.03
N PHE A 157 10.34 -7.12 12.95
CA PHE A 157 8.95 -6.66 13.04
C PHE A 157 7.99 -7.75 13.55
N TYR A 158 8.27 -9.03 13.38
CA TYR A 158 7.50 -10.10 14.03
C TYR A 158 7.69 -10.06 15.55
N ASP A 159 8.93 -9.88 16.03
CA ASP A 159 9.19 -9.82 17.47
C ASP A 159 8.60 -8.56 18.10
N VAL A 160 8.88 -7.40 17.51
CA VAL A 160 8.38 -6.12 18.00
C VAL A 160 6.85 -6.05 17.93
N GLY A 161 6.24 -6.45 16.81
CA GLY A 161 4.79 -6.45 16.64
C GLY A 161 4.08 -7.41 17.58
N ARG A 162 4.67 -8.57 17.88
CA ARG A 162 4.15 -9.51 18.87
C ARG A 162 4.18 -8.93 20.30
N ARG A 163 5.22 -8.15 20.62
CA ARG A 163 5.40 -7.54 21.95
C ARG A 163 4.55 -6.28 22.12
N LEU A 164 4.24 -5.58 21.03
CA LEU A 164 3.22 -4.53 21.02
C LEU A 164 1.84 -5.18 21.16
N THR A 165 0.98 -4.59 21.99
CA THR A 165 -0.43 -4.98 22.02
C THR A 165 -1.16 -4.39 20.81
N SER A 166 -2.27 -5.03 20.38
CA SER A 166 -3.11 -4.49 19.30
C SER A 166 -3.51 -3.05 19.55
N ASP A 167 -3.94 -2.75 20.78
CA ASP A 167 -4.40 -1.42 21.17
C ASP A 167 -3.34 -0.33 20.95
N VAL A 168 -2.07 -0.66 21.16
CA VAL A 168 -0.97 0.28 20.96
C VAL A 168 -0.76 0.58 19.48
N TYR A 169 -0.56 -0.45 18.65
CA TYR A 169 -0.31 -0.16 17.22
C TYR A 169 -1.55 0.37 16.50
N ASP A 170 -2.76 0.01 16.92
CA ASP A 170 -4.00 0.57 16.38
C ASP A 170 -4.10 2.07 16.71
N ALA A 171 -3.78 2.46 17.96
CA ALA A 171 -3.76 3.87 18.35
C ALA A 171 -2.76 4.70 17.52
N TYR A 172 -1.56 4.13 17.23
CA TYR A 172 -0.59 4.83 16.39
C TYR A 172 -0.96 4.81 14.91
N ALA A 173 -1.52 3.72 14.40
CA ALA A 173 -2.08 3.68 13.05
C ALA A 173 -3.15 4.76 12.87
N TYR A 174 -4.05 4.92 13.86
CA TYR A 174 -5.05 5.96 13.86
C TYR A 174 -4.44 7.37 13.91
N LYS A 175 -3.44 7.63 14.77
CA LYS A 175 -2.70 8.92 14.80
C LYS A 175 -2.04 9.25 13.45
N LEU A 176 -1.66 8.26 12.68
CA LEU A 176 -1.09 8.41 11.33
C LEU A 176 -2.17 8.53 10.23
N GLY A 177 -3.45 8.64 10.60
CA GLY A 177 -4.55 8.82 9.67
C GLY A 177 -5.12 7.52 9.09
N LEU A 178 -4.58 6.35 9.47
CA LEU A 178 -5.11 5.06 9.00
C LEU A 178 -6.45 4.76 9.71
N GLY A 179 -7.41 4.22 8.97
CA GLY A 179 -8.75 3.94 9.49
C GLY A 179 -9.61 5.20 9.72
N GLN A 180 -9.19 6.35 9.21
CA GLN A 180 -9.92 7.61 9.31
C GLN A 180 -10.42 8.08 7.95
N ARG A 181 -11.50 8.87 7.97
CA ARG A 181 -11.99 9.51 6.76
C ARG A 181 -11.02 10.58 6.28
N THR A 182 -10.66 10.54 4.98
CA THR A 182 -9.74 11.50 4.36
C THR A 182 -10.38 12.84 4.02
N GLY A 183 -11.71 12.99 4.20
CA GLY A 183 -12.46 14.18 3.77
C GLY A 183 -12.74 14.23 2.26
N CYS A 184 -12.46 13.18 1.53
CA CYS A 184 -12.78 13.09 0.11
C CYS A 184 -14.30 13.13 -0.11
N LEU A 185 -14.76 13.89 -1.12
CA LEU A 185 -16.17 14.04 -1.46
C LEU A 185 -16.80 12.74 -2.02
N LEU A 186 -15.99 11.88 -2.64
CA LEU A 186 -16.42 10.59 -3.21
C LEU A 186 -16.33 9.46 -2.19
N TYR A 187 -16.87 9.67 -1.07
CA TYR A 187 -16.74 8.81 0.08
C TYR A 187 -17.59 7.55 -0.05
N THR A 188 -16.97 6.40 -0.06
CA THR A 188 -17.69 5.14 -0.15
C THR A 188 -17.33 4.18 0.96
N SER A 189 -17.10 4.60 2.15
CA SER A 189 -17.14 3.63 3.18
C SER A 189 -16.37 3.81 4.43
N PRO A 190 -16.65 2.89 5.37
CA PRO A 190 -16.74 3.13 6.80
C PRO A 190 -15.45 3.38 7.45
#